data_5baade1df0db48a7a77640e6c05db2d9
#
_entry.id   5baade1df0db48a7a77640e6c05db2d9
#
_cell.length_a   1.000
_cell.length_b   1.000
_cell.length_c   1.000
_cell.angle_alpha   90.00
_cell.angle_beta   90.00
_cell.angle_gamma   90.00
#
_symmetry.space_group_name_H-M   'P 1'
#
loop_
_entity.id
_entity.type
_entity.pdbx_description
1 polymer ?
#
loop_
_entity_poly.entity_id
_entity_poly.type
_entity_poly.pdbx_seq_one_letter_code
_entity_poly.pdbx_strand_id
1 'polypeptide(L)'
;MSPRSLRSILFLSLIAGLVVIAAASAPRGGGQTGGMAHMMGHMYLTALRPLQPGDREKADAIVADAKIAMEPYKDYHRALADGYRIFLPNIPQPQYHFTNYANGREETQRFDPLKPTSLLYKKNADGGYTLMGVMYTDRVTASEEELNERIPLSIARWHQHVNFCKAPFGHWSEYFGPNPKFGLMGSITTREDCEAAGGVFIPHVLGWMVHVYPYETDPAKVWSIDDDAGHDNMDHSAMPGMKMN
;
A
#
# COMPACT_ATOMS: atom_id res chain seq x y z
N MET A 1 86.65 9.21 -29.83
CA MET A 1 86.64 10.12 -30.97
C MET A 1 85.25 10.61 -31.22
N SER A 2 84.99 11.88 -30.94
CA SER A 2 83.81 12.67 -31.36
C SER A 2 83.82 12.75 -32.91
N PRO A 3 82.76 13.22 -33.62
CA PRO A 3 81.72 14.18 -33.24
C PRO A 3 80.36 14.13 -34.00
N ARG A 4 79.63 15.19 -33.70
CA ARG A 4 78.71 16.01 -34.51
C ARG A 4 77.23 15.66 -34.53
N SER A 5 76.52 16.33 -33.70
CA SER A 5 75.45 17.32 -33.87
C SER A 5 74.85 17.47 -35.26
N LEU A 6 73.55 17.28 -35.38
CA LEU A 6 72.72 18.00 -36.33
C LEU A 6 71.38 18.37 -35.69
N ARG A 7 71.18 19.69 -35.58
CA ARG A 7 69.91 20.30 -35.16
C ARG A 7 68.90 20.15 -36.30
N SER A 8 67.76 19.66 -36.02
CA SER A 8 66.63 19.79 -36.93
C SER A 8 65.45 20.42 -36.20
N ILE A 9 65.05 21.47 -36.83
CA ILE A 9 64.02 22.42 -36.42
C ILE A 9 62.62 21.72 -36.45
N LEU A 10 61.96 21.74 -35.32
CA LEU A 10 60.58 21.29 -35.25
C LEU A 10 59.60 22.38 -35.69
N PHE A 11 58.89 22.13 -36.77
CA PHE A 11 57.73 22.92 -37.14
C PHE A 11 56.58 22.50 -36.26
N LEU A 12 56.11 23.40 -35.41
CA LEU A 12 54.91 23.25 -34.62
C LEU A 12 53.69 23.55 -35.51
N SER A 13 53.03 22.53 -36.00
CA SER A 13 51.74 22.69 -36.65
C SER A 13 50.63 22.60 -35.59
N LEU A 14 50.07 23.74 -35.27
CA LEU A 14 48.92 23.87 -34.38
C LEU A 14 47.66 23.42 -35.14
N ILE A 15 47.21 22.18 -34.97
CA ILE A 15 45.93 21.74 -35.45
C ILE A 15 44.93 21.99 -34.31
N ALA A 16 44.15 23.08 -34.44
CA ALA A 16 43.01 23.35 -33.59
C ALA A 16 41.90 22.30 -33.90
N GLY A 17 41.90 21.21 -33.18
CA GLY A 17 40.82 20.25 -33.23
C GLY A 17 39.59 20.81 -32.53
N LEU A 18 38.58 21.17 -33.31
CA LEU A 18 37.25 21.52 -32.81
C LEU A 18 36.61 20.27 -32.25
N VAL A 19 36.68 20.10 -30.93
CA VAL A 19 35.91 19.04 -30.24
C VAL A 19 34.45 19.48 -30.19
N VAL A 20 33.66 19.01 -31.15
CA VAL A 20 32.18 19.08 -31.06
C VAL A 20 31.76 18.10 -29.98
N ILE A 21 31.54 18.61 -28.78
CA ILE A 21 30.85 17.86 -27.73
C ILE A 21 29.37 17.74 -28.16
N ALA A 22 29.05 16.65 -28.84
CA ALA A 22 27.65 16.25 -28.99
C ALA A 22 27.13 15.93 -27.59
N ALA A 23 26.44 16.90 -27.00
CA ALA A 23 25.62 16.64 -25.82
C ALA A 23 24.53 15.63 -26.23
N ALA A 24 24.81 14.35 -26.00
CA ALA A 24 23.79 13.33 -26.05
C ALA A 24 22.77 13.72 -24.98
N SER A 25 21.64 14.26 -25.41
CA SER A 25 20.47 14.42 -24.58
C SER A 25 20.03 13.02 -24.17
N ALA A 26 20.44 12.58 -22.98
CA ALA A 26 19.86 11.41 -22.35
C ALA A 26 18.36 11.65 -22.33
N PRO A 27 17.53 10.64 -22.69
CA PRO A 27 16.10 10.76 -22.50
C PRO A 27 15.91 11.06 -21.01
N ARG A 28 15.25 12.17 -20.71
CA ARG A 28 14.74 12.45 -19.38
C ARG A 28 13.76 11.33 -19.10
N GLY A 29 14.27 10.26 -18.49
CA GLY A 29 13.43 9.28 -17.82
C GLY A 29 12.55 10.09 -16.90
N GLY A 30 11.22 9.97 -17.09
CA GLY A 30 10.26 10.61 -16.21
C GLY A 30 10.65 10.23 -14.79
N GLY A 31 11.13 11.19 -14.02
CA GLY A 31 11.44 11.00 -12.62
C GLY A 31 10.13 10.60 -11.97
N GLN A 32 10.02 9.34 -11.60
CA GLN A 32 9.10 8.96 -10.57
C GLN A 32 9.57 9.77 -9.35
N THR A 33 8.86 10.84 -9.08
CA THR A 33 9.03 11.58 -7.83
C THR A 33 8.70 10.58 -6.74
N GLY A 34 9.72 10.06 -6.06
CA GLY A 34 9.54 9.22 -4.89
C GLY A 34 8.56 9.96 -3.98
N GLY A 35 7.32 9.43 -3.87
CA GLY A 35 6.31 10.08 -3.05
C GLY A 35 6.81 10.08 -1.62
N MET A 36 6.72 11.22 -0.94
CA MET A 36 7.04 11.29 0.47
C MET A 36 6.05 10.43 1.27
N ALA A 37 6.51 9.87 2.39
CA ALA A 37 5.61 9.28 3.38
C ALA A 37 4.53 10.31 3.72
N HIS A 38 3.27 9.89 3.68
CA HIS A 38 2.15 10.81 3.82
C HIS A 38 1.22 10.33 4.92
N MET A 39 0.93 11.22 5.85
CA MET A 39 -0.07 10.99 6.88
C MET A 39 -1.37 11.68 6.45
N MET A 40 -2.38 10.89 6.17
CA MET A 40 -3.73 11.36 5.86
C MET A 40 -4.64 11.03 7.03
N GLY A 41 -4.78 11.97 7.99
CA GLY A 41 -5.66 11.80 9.14
C GLY A 41 -5.46 10.47 9.87
N HIS A 42 -6.15 9.43 9.43
CA HIS A 42 -6.12 8.10 10.04
C HIS A 42 -5.28 7.06 9.31
N MET A 43 -4.52 7.45 8.30
CA MET A 43 -3.67 6.54 7.52
C MET A 43 -2.25 7.09 7.39
N TYR A 44 -1.28 6.24 7.65
CA TYR A 44 0.13 6.50 7.37
C TYR A 44 0.62 5.59 6.26
N LEU A 45 1.28 6.16 5.24
CA LEU A 45 1.77 5.47 4.06
C LEU A 45 3.29 5.55 3.99
N THR A 46 3.95 4.44 3.65
CA THR A 46 5.38 4.47 3.31
C THR A 46 5.63 5.31 2.06
N ALA A 47 6.82 5.90 1.96
CA ALA A 47 7.27 6.53 0.72
C ALA A 47 7.57 5.47 -0.34
N LEU A 48 7.28 5.79 -1.62
CA LEU A 48 7.82 5.00 -2.72
C LEU A 48 9.31 5.25 -2.85
N ARG A 49 10.08 4.18 -3.10
CA ARG A 49 11.52 4.22 -3.33
C ARG A 49 11.86 4.15 -4.82
N PRO A 50 13.05 4.57 -5.25
CA PRO A 50 13.52 4.31 -6.60
C PRO A 50 13.56 2.81 -6.90
N LEU A 51 13.11 2.44 -8.11
CA LEU A 51 13.10 1.05 -8.57
C LEU A 51 14.53 0.48 -8.59
N GLN A 52 14.69 -0.72 -8.02
CA GLN A 52 15.95 -1.45 -8.01
C GLN A 52 15.88 -2.66 -8.95
N PRO A 53 17.02 -3.17 -9.43
CA PRO A 53 17.08 -4.43 -10.18
C PRO A 53 16.44 -5.57 -9.36
N GLY A 54 15.55 -6.33 -9.98
CA GLY A 54 14.85 -7.46 -9.34
C GLY A 54 13.54 -7.11 -8.64
N ASP A 55 13.23 -5.84 -8.42
CA ASP A 55 11.99 -5.43 -7.73
C ASP A 55 10.72 -5.84 -8.48
N ARG A 56 10.71 -5.67 -9.80
CA ARG A 56 9.56 -6.06 -10.64
C ARG A 56 9.37 -7.56 -10.65
N GLU A 57 10.44 -8.30 -10.87
CA GLU A 57 10.43 -9.78 -10.90
C GLU A 57 9.94 -10.34 -9.57
N LYS A 58 10.35 -9.74 -8.45
CA LYS A 58 9.88 -10.11 -7.12
C LYS A 58 8.39 -9.81 -6.94
N ALA A 59 7.95 -8.62 -7.32
CA ALA A 59 6.56 -8.22 -7.24
C ALA A 59 5.66 -9.10 -8.11
N ASP A 60 6.09 -9.42 -9.34
CA ASP A 60 5.36 -10.28 -10.27
C ASP A 60 5.24 -11.71 -9.73
N ALA A 61 6.28 -12.24 -9.08
CA ALA A 61 6.24 -13.54 -8.41
C ALA A 61 5.21 -13.54 -7.26
N ILE A 62 5.16 -12.49 -6.45
CA ILE A 62 4.17 -12.35 -5.37
C ILE A 62 2.75 -12.28 -5.94
N VAL A 63 2.55 -11.55 -7.02
CA VAL A 63 1.23 -11.49 -7.72
C VAL A 63 0.82 -12.87 -8.24
N ALA A 64 1.76 -13.64 -8.79
CA ALA A 64 1.51 -15.01 -9.24
C ALA A 64 1.12 -15.93 -8.08
N ASP A 65 1.85 -15.87 -6.97
CA ASP A 65 1.57 -16.66 -5.76
C ASP A 65 0.23 -16.25 -5.14
N ALA A 66 -0.10 -14.95 -5.13
CA ALA A 66 -1.40 -14.45 -4.67
C ALA A 66 -2.56 -15.05 -5.50
N LYS A 67 -2.42 -15.16 -6.84
CA LYS A 67 -3.41 -15.84 -7.69
C LYS A 67 -3.60 -17.29 -7.30
N ILE A 68 -2.52 -18.01 -7.03
CA ILE A 68 -2.56 -19.41 -6.59
C ILE A 68 -3.28 -19.50 -5.23
N ALA A 69 -2.90 -18.63 -4.28
CA ALA A 69 -3.51 -18.59 -2.95
C ALA A 69 -5.02 -18.30 -2.99
N MET A 70 -5.46 -17.46 -3.92
CA MET A 70 -6.85 -17.03 -4.07
C MET A 70 -7.75 -18.07 -4.73
N GLU A 71 -7.21 -18.94 -5.56
CA GLU A 71 -8.00 -19.85 -6.41
C GLU A 71 -9.06 -20.66 -5.68
N PRO A 72 -8.78 -21.27 -4.50
CA PRO A 72 -9.78 -22.02 -3.73
C PRO A 72 -10.88 -21.13 -3.15
N TYR A 73 -10.65 -19.84 -3.03
CA TYR A 73 -11.47 -18.90 -2.28
C TYR A 73 -12.37 -18.02 -3.17
N LYS A 74 -12.47 -18.31 -4.45
CA LYS A 74 -13.53 -17.77 -5.32
C LYS A 74 -14.91 -18.11 -4.76
N ASP A 75 -15.04 -19.26 -4.10
CA ASP A 75 -16.15 -19.55 -3.21
C ASP A 75 -15.79 -19.09 -1.78
N TYR A 76 -16.40 -18.00 -1.34
CA TYR A 76 -16.14 -17.44 -0.02
C TYR A 76 -16.52 -18.37 1.14
N HIS A 77 -17.43 -19.34 0.93
CA HIS A 77 -17.75 -20.35 1.95
C HIS A 77 -16.54 -21.23 2.25
N ARG A 78 -15.70 -21.50 1.24
CA ARG A 78 -14.43 -22.18 1.44
C ARG A 78 -13.49 -21.40 2.33
N ALA A 79 -13.40 -20.07 2.15
CA ALA A 79 -12.60 -19.22 3.02
C ALA A 79 -13.08 -19.33 4.49
N LEU A 80 -14.40 -19.26 4.71
CA LEU A 80 -14.98 -19.42 6.05
C LEU A 80 -14.69 -20.79 6.66
N ALA A 81 -14.76 -21.86 5.85
CA ALA A 81 -14.44 -23.23 6.29
C ALA A 81 -12.96 -23.37 6.68
N ASP A 82 -12.05 -22.71 5.95
CA ASP A 82 -10.61 -22.76 6.19
C ASP A 82 -10.13 -21.76 7.25
N GLY A 83 -11.04 -21.17 8.01
CA GLY A 83 -10.71 -20.40 9.22
C GLY A 83 -10.63 -18.88 9.02
N TYR A 84 -10.88 -18.38 7.82
CA TYR A 84 -11.07 -16.95 7.63
C TYR A 84 -12.35 -16.46 8.33
N ARG A 85 -12.33 -15.22 8.82
CA ARG A 85 -13.49 -14.60 9.50
C ARG A 85 -13.68 -13.19 8.95
N ILE A 86 -14.92 -12.80 8.72
CA ILE A 86 -15.23 -11.44 8.26
C ILE A 86 -14.90 -10.46 9.37
N PHE A 87 -14.00 -9.51 9.07
CA PHE A 87 -13.67 -8.43 9.97
C PHE A 87 -14.82 -7.42 9.98
N LEU A 88 -15.34 -7.09 11.17
CA LEU A 88 -16.46 -6.16 11.38
C LEU A 88 -17.69 -6.49 10.49
N PRO A 89 -18.27 -7.70 10.57
CA PRO A 89 -19.28 -8.19 9.62
C PRO A 89 -20.57 -7.36 9.61
N ASN A 90 -20.87 -6.67 10.70
CA ASN A 90 -22.09 -5.87 10.89
C ASN A 90 -21.93 -4.41 10.47
N ILE A 91 -20.74 -4.02 10.04
CA ILE A 91 -20.43 -2.65 9.57
C ILE A 91 -20.38 -2.70 8.04
N PRO A 92 -21.19 -1.91 7.32
CA PRO A 92 -21.04 -1.77 5.87
C PRO A 92 -19.65 -1.29 5.52
N GLN A 93 -18.98 -1.98 4.61
CA GLN A 93 -17.63 -1.68 4.16
C GLN A 93 -17.62 -1.70 2.63
N PRO A 94 -16.90 -0.82 1.96
CA PRO A 94 -16.72 -0.86 0.51
C PRO A 94 -16.03 -2.16 0.08
N GLN A 95 -15.08 -2.62 0.92
CA GLN A 95 -14.35 -3.86 0.77
C GLN A 95 -14.31 -4.61 2.10
N TYR A 96 -14.69 -5.88 2.08
CA TYR A 96 -14.69 -6.75 3.27
C TYR A 96 -13.40 -7.55 3.35
N HIS A 97 -12.77 -7.52 4.51
CA HIS A 97 -11.60 -8.34 4.83
C HIS A 97 -12.06 -9.64 5.49
N PHE A 98 -11.81 -10.77 4.84
CA PHE A 98 -11.93 -12.08 5.46
C PHE A 98 -10.56 -12.44 6.01
N THR A 99 -10.39 -12.34 7.32
CA THR A 99 -9.07 -12.42 7.98
C THR A 99 -8.84 -13.77 8.60
N ASN A 100 -7.68 -14.37 8.33
CA ASN A 100 -7.16 -15.54 9.00
C ASN A 100 -6.11 -15.09 10.03
N TYR A 101 -6.48 -15.07 11.29
CA TYR A 101 -5.61 -14.60 12.36
C TYR A 101 -4.39 -15.51 12.63
N ALA A 102 -4.45 -16.79 12.23
CA ALA A 102 -3.31 -17.69 12.31
C ALA A 102 -2.26 -17.30 11.25
N ASN A 103 -2.69 -17.10 10.01
CA ASN A 103 -1.82 -16.59 8.94
C ASN A 103 -1.20 -15.25 9.33
N GLY A 104 -2.01 -14.30 9.83
CA GLY A 104 -1.48 -12.99 10.26
C GLY A 104 -0.41 -13.11 11.35
N ARG A 105 -0.54 -14.06 12.28
CA ARG A 105 0.50 -14.32 13.28
C ARG A 105 1.77 -14.91 12.67
N GLU A 106 1.63 -15.88 11.75
CA GLU A 106 2.79 -16.47 11.05
C GLU A 106 3.50 -15.40 10.22
N GLU A 107 2.75 -14.55 9.55
CA GLU A 107 3.26 -13.51 8.66
C GLU A 107 4.10 -12.46 9.38
N THR A 108 3.81 -12.16 10.66
CA THR A 108 4.68 -11.27 11.47
C THR A 108 6.10 -11.82 11.66
N GLN A 109 6.32 -13.10 11.41
CA GLN A 109 7.63 -13.77 11.58
C GLN A 109 8.26 -14.16 10.24
N ARG A 110 7.42 -14.59 9.28
CA ARG A 110 7.87 -15.04 7.97
C ARG A 110 6.82 -14.70 6.93
N PHE A 111 7.23 -13.94 5.91
CA PHE A 111 6.40 -13.64 4.76
C PHE A 111 6.23 -14.88 3.86
N ASP A 112 4.98 -15.23 3.57
CA ASP A 112 4.60 -16.32 2.67
C ASP A 112 3.42 -15.86 1.79
N PRO A 113 3.65 -15.48 0.53
CA PRO A 113 2.59 -14.95 -0.33
C PRO A 113 1.48 -15.98 -0.65
N LEU A 114 1.71 -17.28 -0.39
CA LEU A 114 0.68 -18.30 -0.50
C LEU A 114 -0.28 -18.35 0.71
N LYS A 115 0.02 -17.60 1.78
CA LYS A 115 -0.77 -17.57 3.02
C LYS A 115 -1.19 -16.14 3.41
N PRO A 116 -1.97 -15.44 2.60
CA PRO A 116 -2.35 -14.07 2.91
C PRO A 116 -3.09 -13.98 4.25
N THR A 117 -2.82 -12.90 4.98
CA THR A 117 -3.55 -12.59 6.22
C THR A 117 -5.04 -12.41 5.96
N SER A 118 -5.40 -11.72 4.89
CA SER A 118 -6.81 -11.55 4.53
C SER A 118 -7.06 -11.76 3.05
N LEU A 119 -8.27 -12.23 2.75
CA LEU A 119 -8.87 -12.22 1.44
C LEU A 119 -9.80 -11.00 1.34
N LEU A 120 -9.72 -10.28 0.25
CA LEU A 120 -10.46 -9.05 0.02
C LEU A 120 -11.67 -9.32 -0.86
N TYR A 121 -12.86 -9.03 -0.35
CA TYR A 121 -14.11 -9.31 -1.03
C TYR A 121 -14.97 -8.07 -1.19
N LYS A 122 -15.65 -7.97 -2.32
CA LYS A 122 -16.76 -7.06 -2.53
C LYS A 122 -18.06 -7.79 -2.22
N LYS A 123 -18.94 -7.17 -1.43
CA LYS A 123 -20.28 -7.72 -1.16
C LYS A 123 -21.19 -7.44 -2.35
N ASN A 124 -21.88 -8.47 -2.81
CA ASN A 124 -22.80 -8.41 -3.94
C ASN A 124 -24.22 -8.00 -3.48
N ALA A 125 -25.04 -7.59 -4.42
CA ALA A 125 -26.44 -7.24 -4.15
C ALA A 125 -27.29 -8.41 -3.65
N ASP A 126 -26.94 -9.65 -4.01
CA ASP A 126 -27.60 -10.88 -3.54
C ASP A 126 -27.15 -11.32 -2.13
N GLY A 127 -26.23 -10.57 -1.51
CA GLY A 127 -25.66 -10.86 -0.20
C GLY A 127 -24.44 -11.77 -0.21
N GLY A 128 -24.04 -12.31 -1.37
CA GLY A 128 -22.81 -13.06 -1.58
C GLY A 128 -21.59 -12.16 -1.64
N TYR A 129 -20.43 -12.76 -1.95
CA TYR A 129 -19.16 -12.04 -1.99
C TYR A 129 -18.34 -12.44 -3.21
N THR A 130 -17.73 -11.45 -3.88
CA THR A 130 -16.81 -11.65 -5.00
C THR A 130 -15.40 -11.36 -4.54
N LEU A 131 -14.48 -12.30 -4.76
CA LEU A 131 -13.07 -12.17 -4.40
C LEU A 131 -12.37 -11.17 -5.33
N MET A 132 -11.72 -10.18 -4.73
CA MET A 132 -11.04 -9.09 -5.44
C MET A 132 -9.52 -9.18 -5.34
N GLY A 133 -9.00 -9.51 -4.16
CA GLY A 133 -7.57 -9.50 -3.87
C GLY A 133 -7.22 -10.15 -2.55
N VAL A 134 -6.00 -9.89 -2.12
CA VAL A 134 -5.46 -10.32 -0.83
C VAL A 134 -4.81 -9.15 -0.09
N MET A 135 -4.66 -9.30 1.22
CA MET A 135 -3.91 -8.39 2.07
C MET A 135 -2.84 -9.17 2.82
N TYR A 136 -1.63 -8.64 2.78
CA TYR A 136 -0.52 -9.07 3.62
C TYR A 136 -0.29 -8.09 4.76
N THR A 137 0.24 -8.59 5.88
CA THR A 137 0.46 -7.77 7.07
C THR A 137 1.86 -7.93 7.63
N ASP A 138 2.28 -6.96 8.43
CA ASP A 138 3.45 -7.08 9.30
C ASP A 138 3.17 -6.45 10.67
N ARG A 139 4.06 -6.71 11.63
CA ARG A 139 3.96 -6.13 12.97
C ARG A 139 4.02 -4.60 12.91
N VAL A 140 3.38 -3.95 13.85
CA VAL A 140 3.32 -2.47 13.95
C VAL A 140 4.73 -1.85 14.02
N THR A 141 5.71 -2.58 14.54
CA THR A 141 7.10 -2.12 14.75
C THR A 141 8.04 -2.51 13.60
N ALA A 142 7.53 -3.08 12.51
CA ALA A 142 8.39 -3.39 11.38
C ALA A 142 8.96 -2.11 10.77
N SER A 143 10.27 -2.12 10.49
CA SER A 143 10.94 -1.04 9.79
C SER A 143 10.61 -1.04 8.30
N GLU A 144 10.80 0.09 7.64
CA GLU A 144 10.61 0.16 6.17
C GLU A 144 11.56 -0.78 5.42
N GLU A 145 12.73 -1.09 5.96
CA GLU A 145 13.66 -2.06 5.40
C GLU A 145 13.07 -3.47 5.43
N GLU A 146 12.50 -3.88 6.57
CA GLU A 146 11.83 -5.18 6.71
C GLU A 146 10.61 -5.29 5.79
N LEU A 147 9.84 -4.20 5.64
CA LEU A 147 8.73 -4.15 4.69
C LEU A 147 9.23 -4.28 3.24
N ASN A 148 10.30 -3.56 2.88
CA ASN A 148 10.92 -3.61 1.56
C ASN A 148 11.51 -4.99 1.23
N GLU A 149 12.02 -5.70 2.24
CA GLU A 149 12.47 -7.08 2.08
C GLU A 149 11.33 -8.05 1.76
N ARG A 150 10.10 -7.75 2.15
CA ARG A 150 8.92 -8.56 1.81
C ARG A 150 8.38 -8.19 0.43
N ILE A 151 7.98 -6.94 0.28
CA ILE A 151 7.42 -6.38 -0.96
C ILE A 151 8.13 -5.07 -1.24
N PRO A 152 8.77 -4.91 -2.43
CA PRO A 152 9.57 -3.73 -2.73
C PRO A 152 8.77 -2.43 -2.60
N LEU A 153 9.29 -1.49 -1.82
CA LEU A 153 8.71 -0.15 -1.66
C LEU A 153 8.82 0.72 -2.93
N SER A 154 9.51 0.25 -3.94
CA SER A 154 9.50 0.84 -5.28
C SER A 154 8.26 0.47 -6.10
N ILE A 155 7.51 -0.56 -5.67
CA ILE A 155 6.34 -1.11 -6.34
C ILE A 155 5.07 -0.82 -5.56
N ALA A 156 5.08 -1.07 -4.24
CA ALA A 156 3.90 -0.98 -3.40
C ALA A 156 4.15 -0.09 -2.18
N ARG A 157 3.09 0.57 -1.71
CA ARG A 157 3.10 1.27 -0.43
C ARG A 157 2.46 0.40 0.63
N TRP A 158 3.17 0.25 1.74
CA TRP A 158 2.55 -0.26 2.95
C TRP A 158 1.84 0.86 3.67
N HIS A 159 0.74 0.55 4.33
CA HIS A 159 -0.01 1.50 5.14
C HIS A 159 -0.29 0.98 6.54
N GLN A 160 -0.53 1.91 7.46
CA GLN A 160 -1.02 1.64 8.81
C GLN A 160 -2.23 2.51 9.11
N HIS A 161 -3.20 1.97 9.81
CA HIS A 161 -4.24 2.78 10.42
C HIS A 161 -3.73 3.40 11.71
N VAL A 162 -3.80 4.72 11.80
CA VAL A 162 -3.23 5.51 12.88
C VAL A 162 -4.28 6.48 13.46
N ASN A 163 -3.94 7.10 14.57
CA ASN A 163 -4.72 8.19 15.18
C ASN A 163 -6.18 7.85 15.49
N PHE A 164 -6.44 6.61 15.88
CA PHE A 164 -7.80 6.18 16.21
C PHE A 164 -8.24 6.77 17.53
N CYS A 165 -9.34 7.52 17.52
CA CYS A 165 -10.00 7.95 18.75
C CYS A 165 -11.17 7.01 19.06
N LYS A 166 -11.02 6.23 20.15
CA LYS A 166 -12.10 5.39 20.65
C LYS A 166 -13.08 6.25 21.43
N ALA A 167 -14.35 6.22 21.03
CA ALA A 167 -15.42 6.97 21.70
C ALA A 167 -15.57 6.56 23.17
N PRO A 168 -15.97 7.47 24.06
CA PRO A 168 -16.39 7.14 25.40
C PRO A 168 -17.65 6.27 25.38
N PHE A 169 -17.92 5.61 26.51
CA PHE A 169 -19.10 4.76 26.64
C PHE A 169 -20.38 5.55 26.36
N GLY A 170 -21.30 4.97 25.59
CA GLY A 170 -22.56 5.62 25.22
C GLY A 170 -22.51 6.47 23.94
N HIS A 171 -21.35 6.73 23.39
CA HIS A 171 -21.16 7.57 22.18
C HIS A 171 -20.99 6.72 20.90
N TRP A 172 -21.56 5.53 20.86
CA TRP A 172 -21.40 4.60 19.74
C TRP A 172 -21.93 5.14 18.41
N SER A 173 -22.99 5.91 18.43
CA SER A 173 -23.58 6.50 17.21
C SER A 173 -22.63 7.51 16.52
N GLU A 174 -21.68 8.09 17.24
CA GLU A 174 -20.73 9.06 16.70
C GLU A 174 -19.59 8.46 15.87
N TYR A 175 -19.55 7.11 15.73
CA TYR A 175 -18.69 6.42 14.75
C TYR A 175 -19.25 6.45 13.32
N PHE A 176 -20.53 6.81 13.16
CA PHE A 176 -21.28 6.64 11.92
C PHE A 176 -21.91 7.95 11.45
N GLY A 177 -22.46 7.93 10.23
CA GLY A 177 -23.12 9.07 9.62
C GLY A 177 -22.20 9.85 8.67
N PRO A 178 -22.70 10.95 8.11
CA PRO A 178 -21.97 11.73 7.10
C PRO A 178 -20.74 12.47 7.64
N ASN A 179 -20.71 12.71 8.96
CA ASN A 179 -19.62 13.41 9.64
C ASN A 179 -19.30 12.69 10.96
N PRO A 180 -18.69 11.50 10.92
CA PRO A 180 -18.34 10.77 12.13
C PRO A 180 -17.30 11.56 12.94
N LYS A 181 -17.40 11.47 14.26
CA LYS A 181 -16.48 12.15 15.17
C LYS A 181 -15.33 11.23 15.59
N PHE A 182 -15.63 9.95 15.84
CA PHE A 182 -14.70 8.94 16.32
C PHE A 182 -14.41 7.87 15.27
N GLY A 183 -13.36 7.07 15.52
CA GLY A 183 -12.99 5.96 14.65
C GLY A 183 -12.07 6.34 13.51
N LEU A 184 -11.88 5.42 12.57
CA LEU A 184 -10.98 5.61 11.41
C LEU A 184 -11.54 6.58 10.36
N MET A 185 -12.85 6.82 10.38
CA MET A 185 -13.52 7.80 9.52
C MET A 185 -13.88 9.09 10.29
N GLY A 186 -13.45 9.19 11.53
CA GLY A 186 -13.78 10.29 12.41
C GLY A 186 -12.98 11.55 12.11
N SER A 187 -13.50 12.70 12.56
CA SER A 187 -12.81 13.99 12.42
C SER A 187 -11.67 14.19 13.42
N ILE A 188 -11.62 13.39 14.50
CA ILE A 188 -10.61 13.49 15.54
C ILE A 188 -9.38 12.69 15.17
N THR A 189 -8.27 13.40 14.89
CA THR A 189 -7.00 12.80 14.45
C THR A 189 -5.83 13.07 15.40
N THR A 190 -6.05 13.84 16.48
CA THR A 190 -5.01 14.14 17.45
C THR A 190 -5.34 13.56 18.83
N ARG A 191 -4.32 13.36 19.65
CA ARG A 191 -4.48 12.91 21.04
C ARG A 191 -5.25 13.94 21.85
N GLU A 192 -4.90 15.21 21.70
CA GLU A 192 -5.46 16.32 22.43
C GLU A 192 -6.97 16.44 22.20
N ASP A 193 -7.40 16.38 20.95
CA ASP A 193 -8.82 16.45 20.60
C ASP A 193 -9.57 15.20 21.07
N CYS A 194 -8.94 14.03 21.01
CA CYS A 194 -9.53 12.79 21.47
C CYS A 194 -9.78 12.81 22.99
N GLU A 195 -8.79 13.23 23.77
CA GLU A 195 -8.89 13.35 25.22
C GLU A 195 -9.88 14.46 25.62
N ALA A 196 -9.90 15.59 24.91
CA ALA A 196 -10.89 16.66 25.10
C ALA A 196 -12.33 16.19 24.81
N ALA A 197 -12.50 15.25 23.88
CA ALA A 197 -13.78 14.62 23.59
C ALA A 197 -14.15 13.47 24.57
N GLY A 198 -13.33 13.20 25.59
CA GLY A 198 -13.52 12.12 26.55
C GLY A 198 -13.19 10.72 25.98
N GLY A 199 -12.55 10.66 24.83
CA GLY A 199 -12.16 9.44 24.17
C GLY A 199 -10.83 8.86 24.63
N VAL A 200 -10.47 7.71 24.07
CA VAL A 200 -9.16 7.07 24.29
C VAL A 200 -8.40 7.05 22.96
N PHE A 201 -7.26 7.74 22.94
CA PHE A 201 -6.43 7.81 21.74
C PHE A 201 -5.56 6.57 21.58
N ILE A 202 -5.63 5.94 20.41
CA ILE A 202 -4.85 4.76 20.02
C ILE A 202 -3.99 5.16 18.81
N PRO A 203 -2.67 5.31 18.97
CA PRO A 203 -1.80 5.82 17.92
C PRO A 203 -1.70 4.86 16.72
N HIS A 204 -1.72 3.55 16.94
CA HIS A 204 -1.71 2.52 15.90
C HIS A 204 -2.78 1.49 16.21
N VAL A 205 -3.67 1.22 15.28
CA VAL A 205 -4.80 0.29 15.50
C VAL A 205 -4.42 -1.13 15.15
N LEU A 206 -3.70 -1.29 14.04
CA LEU A 206 -3.29 -2.57 13.46
C LEU A 206 -1.81 -2.48 13.06
N GLY A 207 -1.24 -3.60 12.60
CA GLY A 207 0.09 -3.63 11.99
C GLY A 207 0.14 -2.97 10.62
N TRP A 208 1.26 -3.10 9.93
CA TRP A 208 1.40 -2.71 8.55
C TRP A 208 0.56 -3.60 7.64
N MET A 209 0.02 -3.02 6.59
CA MET A 209 -0.83 -3.70 5.61
C MET A 209 -0.44 -3.28 4.19
N VAL A 210 -0.58 -4.22 3.25
CA VAL A 210 -0.46 -3.97 1.81
C VAL A 210 -1.49 -4.82 1.08
N HIS A 211 -2.16 -4.23 0.10
CA HIS A 211 -3.16 -4.90 -0.72
C HIS A 211 -2.57 -5.31 -2.07
N VAL A 212 -3.06 -6.43 -2.60
CA VAL A 212 -2.72 -6.93 -3.93
C VAL A 212 -4.00 -7.35 -4.62
N TYR A 213 -4.25 -6.79 -5.80
CA TYR A 213 -5.39 -7.10 -6.66
C TYR A 213 -4.91 -7.81 -7.93
N PRO A 214 -4.64 -9.12 -7.87
CA PRO A 214 -3.90 -9.82 -8.93
C PRO A 214 -4.64 -9.95 -10.25
N TYR A 215 -5.95 -9.73 -10.26
CA TYR A 215 -6.80 -9.79 -11.46
C TYR A 215 -7.01 -8.42 -12.12
N GLU A 216 -6.48 -7.36 -11.52
CA GLU A 216 -6.49 -6.04 -12.15
C GLU A 216 -5.67 -6.03 -13.43
N THR A 217 -6.21 -5.41 -14.47
CA THR A 217 -5.56 -5.28 -15.78
C THR A 217 -4.72 -4.03 -15.89
N ASP A 218 -5.01 -3.02 -15.06
CA ASP A 218 -4.22 -1.82 -14.92
C ASP A 218 -3.09 -2.05 -13.92
N PRO A 219 -1.81 -2.04 -14.34
CA PRO A 219 -0.68 -2.25 -13.43
C PRO A 219 -0.65 -1.29 -12.24
N ALA A 220 -1.19 -0.07 -12.40
CA ALA A 220 -1.26 0.92 -11.32
C ALA A 220 -2.25 0.51 -10.21
N LYS A 221 -3.21 -0.37 -10.54
CA LYS A 221 -4.23 -0.83 -9.60
C LYS A 221 -3.88 -2.13 -8.89
N VAL A 222 -2.91 -2.89 -9.39
CA VAL A 222 -2.49 -4.16 -8.79
C VAL A 222 -2.07 -3.99 -7.33
N TRP A 223 -1.43 -2.87 -7.01
CA TRP A 223 -0.91 -2.54 -5.68
C TRP A 223 -1.58 -1.28 -5.09
N SER A 224 -2.83 -1.01 -5.50
CA SER A 224 -3.55 0.15 -5.01
C SER A 224 -3.94 0.01 -3.54
N ILE A 225 -4.11 1.17 -2.90
CA ILE A 225 -4.71 1.26 -1.59
C ILE A 225 -6.21 1.46 -1.80
N ASP A 226 -7.05 0.96 -0.91
CA ASP A 226 -8.52 0.91 -1.06
C ASP A 226 -9.18 2.22 -1.51
N ASP A 227 -8.61 3.36 -1.16
CA ASP A 227 -9.14 4.66 -1.53
C ASP A 227 -9.09 4.95 -3.04
N ASP A 228 -8.18 4.30 -3.79
CA ASP A 228 -8.07 4.47 -5.24
C ASP A 228 -8.95 3.48 -6.03
N ALA A 229 -9.34 2.36 -5.42
CA ALA A 229 -10.10 1.29 -6.09
C ALA A 229 -11.62 1.53 -6.08
N GLY A 230 -12.14 2.49 -5.33
CA GLY A 230 -13.58 2.63 -5.09
C GLY A 230 -14.17 4.04 -5.09
N HIS A 231 -13.37 5.10 -5.20
CA HIS A 231 -13.88 6.47 -5.05
C HIS A 231 -14.46 7.10 -6.32
N ASP A 232 -14.41 6.45 -7.47
CA ASP A 232 -14.99 7.01 -8.71
C ASP A 232 -16.52 7.03 -8.73
N ASN A 233 -17.25 6.44 -7.76
CA ASN A 233 -18.71 6.49 -7.72
C ASN A 233 -19.31 6.20 -6.33
N MET A 234 -18.98 6.95 -5.29
CA MET A 234 -19.87 7.01 -4.14
C MET A 234 -20.81 8.21 -4.29
N ASP A 235 -21.96 7.96 -4.88
CA ASP A 235 -23.12 8.82 -4.74
C ASP A 235 -23.59 8.75 -3.26
N HIS A 236 -23.21 9.75 -2.48
CA HIS A 236 -23.60 9.91 -1.08
C HIS A 236 -25.10 10.16 -0.87
N SER A 237 -25.90 10.19 -1.95
CA SER A 237 -27.35 10.44 -1.89
C SER A 237 -28.20 9.22 -1.56
N ALA A 238 -27.64 8.00 -1.50
CA ALA A 238 -28.37 6.75 -1.38
C ALA A 238 -28.21 6.02 -0.04
N MET A 239 -28.08 6.71 1.09
CA MET A 239 -28.28 6.09 2.40
C MET A 239 -29.75 6.26 2.84
N PRO A 240 -30.58 5.19 2.81
CA PRO A 240 -31.92 5.28 3.38
C PRO A 240 -31.78 5.45 4.89
N GLY A 241 -32.41 6.49 5.43
CA GLY A 241 -32.45 6.75 6.85
C GLY A 241 -32.97 5.54 7.63
N MET A 242 -32.11 4.97 8.47
CA MET A 242 -32.49 3.96 9.44
C MET A 242 -33.41 4.61 10.46
N LYS A 243 -34.71 4.36 10.36
CA LYS A 243 -35.65 4.68 11.44
C LYS A 243 -35.39 3.67 12.57
N MET A 244 -34.92 4.20 13.67
CA MET A 244 -34.91 3.47 14.95
C MET A 244 -36.32 3.53 15.55
N ASN A 245 -36.88 2.38 15.79
CA ASN A 245 -37.97 2.16 16.78
C ASN A 245 -37.34 1.76 18.12
#